data_810d8bca02bca83c18efc0740d5521c4
#
_entry.id   810d8bca02bca83c18efc0740d5521c4
#
_cell.length_a   1.000
_cell.length_b   1.000
_cell.length_c   1.000
_cell.angle_alpha   90.00
_cell.angle_beta   90.00
_cell.angle_gamma   90.00
#
_symmetry.space_group_name_H-M   'P 1'
#
loop_
_entity.id
_entity.type
_entity.pdbx_description
1 polymer ?
#
loop_
_entity_poly.entity_id
_entity_poly.type
_entity_poly.pdbx_seq_one_letter_code
_entity_poly.pdbx_strand_id
1 'polypeptide(L)'
;FSYEMHALQTYNYSDIKTGVSGRSLSMLSADLGEDWIKNNDESAHYYIDRANVKFITKDLDIYLGRLAVSFGKPQFWNLFDYYGSSYLNQDFKSGIDAVRIDKSFSNFSGANIIVNKMKKYNDTGSYLENTLAQSYQRIGLEREVGFLLRGYTSINDTDYALLYKTEPEGRLVGFEVDGEIGSVNIYNEITYLWATDKILMPGSYQGNLLKNYFMNVLGINYRFNNNLQIIVEHLFNSLGNSNNLDASNIRYKNGLSSSLNEHLSGISLNYEFNPLLIGKYDAKIAWQDSSHQHNLTLTKSITDNLDFILGSQINIGDRPNGGNWQNPNIQSE
;
A
#
# COMPACT_ATOMS: atom_id res chain seq x y z
N PHE A 1 15.47 -22.53 -13.81
CA PHE A 1 16.10 -21.99 -12.60
C PHE A 1 16.64 -20.60 -12.89
N SER A 2 16.24 -19.61 -12.12
CA SER A 2 16.79 -18.26 -12.17
C SER A 2 16.91 -17.70 -10.75
N TYR A 3 17.73 -16.69 -10.58
CA TYR A 3 17.84 -15.94 -9.33
C TYR A 3 17.74 -14.45 -9.62
N GLU A 4 17.33 -13.69 -8.60
CA GLU A 4 17.21 -12.24 -8.65
C GLU A 4 17.78 -11.66 -7.36
N MET A 5 18.58 -10.63 -7.47
CA MET A 5 19.08 -9.88 -6.33
C MET A 5 19.12 -8.38 -6.65
N HIS A 6 18.44 -7.59 -5.83
CA HIS A 6 18.48 -6.13 -5.90
C HIS A 6 18.87 -5.55 -4.55
N ALA A 7 19.82 -4.64 -4.56
CA ALA A 7 20.24 -3.88 -3.39
C ALA A 7 19.85 -2.41 -3.57
N LEU A 8 19.38 -1.81 -2.49
CA LEU A 8 19.03 -0.38 -2.41
C LEU A 8 19.92 0.30 -1.38
N GLN A 9 20.35 1.49 -1.73
CA GLN A 9 21.13 2.36 -0.85
C GLN A 9 20.41 3.69 -0.72
N THR A 10 20.23 4.15 0.53
CA THR A 10 19.68 5.48 0.83
C THR A 10 20.70 6.27 1.63
N TYR A 11 20.82 7.55 1.30
CA TYR A 11 21.61 8.52 2.04
C TYR A 11 20.72 9.72 2.37
N ASN A 12 20.62 10.06 3.65
CA ASN A 12 19.82 11.19 4.14
C ASN A 12 20.74 12.17 4.85
N TYR A 13 20.62 13.44 4.48
CA TYR A 13 21.28 14.56 5.12
C TYR A 13 20.21 15.49 5.68
N SER A 14 19.69 15.17 6.84
CA SER A 14 18.83 16.04 7.66
C SER A 14 18.32 15.30 8.90
N ASP A 15 17.79 16.01 9.89
CA ASP A 15 17.10 15.46 11.07
C ASP A 15 15.84 14.64 10.76
N ILE A 16 15.40 14.63 9.49
CA ILE A 16 14.25 13.86 9.06
C ILE A 16 14.71 12.42 8.79
N LYS A 17 14.51 11.56 9.75
CA LYS A 17 14.67 10.11 9.58
C LYS A 17 13.59 9.59 8.65
N THR A 18 13.85 9.61 7.34
CA THR A 18 13.03 8.88 6.37
C THR A 18 13.29 7.38 6.56
N GLY A 19 12.62 6.78 7.52
CA GLY A 19 12.68 5.33 7.71
C GLY A 19 12.04 4.64 6.51
N VAL A 20 12.64 3.54 6.06
CA VAL A 20 11.93 2.55 5.24
C VAL A 20 10.62 2.23 5.95
N SER A 21 9.50 2.30 5.25
CA SER A 21 8.18 2.17 5.88
C SER A 21 8.14 0.94 6.78
N GLY A 22 7.75 1.11 8.04
CA GLY A 22 7.77 0.05 9.04
C GLY A 22 6.93 -1.20 8.68
N ARG A 23 6.17 -1.15 7.58
CA ARG A 23 5.42 -2.30 7.05
C ARG A 23 6.34 -3.37 6.44
N SER A 24 7.32 -3.00 5.62
CA SER A 24 8.14 -3.99 4.93
C SER A 24 9.13 -4.68 5.87
N LEU A 25 9.78 -3.95 6.77
CA LEU A 25 10.78 -4.52 7.68
C LEU A 25 10.20 -5.61 8.59
N SER A 26 8.95 -5.49 9.00
CA SER A 26 8.32 -6.48 9.88
C SER A 26 7.95 -7.79 9.18
N MET A 27 7.97 -7.85 7.84
CA MET A 27 7.71 -9.05 7.04
C MET A 27 9.01 -9.73 6.58
N LEU A 28 10.17 -9.29 7.08
CA LEU A 28 11.48 -9.86 6.78
C LEU A 28 11.88 -10.87 7.87
N SER A 29 12.36 -12.04 7.45
CA SER A 29 12.89 -13.07 8.36
C SER A 29 14.38 -12.87 8.63
N ALA A 30 15.10 -12.34 7.63
CA ALA A 30 16.50 -12.01 7.74
C ALA A 30 16.70 -10.50 7.59
N ASP A 31 17.48 -9.93 8.50
CA ASP A 31 17.98 -8.56 8.31
C ASP A 31 19.14 -8.63 7.32
N LEU A 32 18.88 -8.21 6.08
CA LEU A 32 19.86 -8.15 5.01
C LEU A 32 20.23 -6.69 4.69
N GLY A 33 20.30 -5.88 5.72
CA GLY A 33 20.65 -4.47 5.62
C GLY A 33 21.58 -4.04 6.75
N GLU A 34 22.25 -2.91 6.56
CA GLU A 34 23.13 -2.33 7.56
C GLU A 34 23.15 -0.80 7.45
N ASP A 35 23.15 -0.13 8.61
CA ASP A 35 23.42 1.29 8.72
C ASP A 35 24.95 1.49 8.73
N TRP A 36 25.52 2.06 7.69
CA TRP A 36 26.97 2.31 7.59
C TRP A 36 27.37 3.75 7.97
N ILE A 37 26.41 4.66 8.01
CA ILE A 37 26.55 5.98 8.62
C ILE A 37 25.34 6.19 9.54
N LYS A 38 25.59 6.54 10.79
CA LYS A 38 24.55 6.86 11.77
C LYS A 38 25.09 7.89 12.76
N ASN A 39 24.93 9.14 12.42
CA ASN A 39 25.19 10.26 13.33
C ASN A 39 23.95 11.15 13.43
N ASN A 40 24.05 12.30 14.10
CA ASN A 40 22.90 13.15 14.35
C ASN A 40 22.34 13.80 13.08
N ASP A 41 23.18 14.07 12.09
CA ASP A 41 22.85 14.87 10.92
C ASP A 41 22.84 14.03 9.62
N GLU A 42 23.41 12.82 9.67
CA GLU A 42 23.57 11.99 8.49
C GLU A 42 23.19 10.55 8.80
N SER A 43 22.50 9.91 7.87
CA SER A 43 22.26 8.49 7.89
C SER A 43 22.45 7.88 6.51
N ALA A 44 23.16 6.77 6.44
CA ALA A 44 23.26 5.99 5.23
C ALA A 44 22.97 4.53 5.54
N HIS A 45 22.07 3.97 4.78
CA HIS A 45 21.55 2.63 4.97
C HIS A 45 21.54 1.90 3.64
N TYR A 46 21.93 0.62 3.63
CA TYR A 46 21.67 -0.26 2.51
C TYR A 46 20.88 -1.49 2.95
N TYR A 47 20.12 -2.05 2.05
CA TYR A 47 19.43 -3.31 2.28
C TYR A 47 19.22 -4.06 0.96
N ILE A 48 19.12 -5.37 1.07
CA ILE A 48 18.79 -6.22 -0.06
C ILE A 48 17.26 -6.32 -0.14
N ASP A 49 16.70 -5.75 -1.20
CA ASP A 49 15.26 -5.71 -1.44
C ASP A 49 14.74 -6.96 -2.17
N ARG A 50 15.57 -7.56 -3.00
CA ARG A 50 15.25 -8.79 -3.73
C ARG A 50 16.38 -9.79 -3.55
N ALA A 51 16.03 -11.01 -3.10
CA ALA A 51 16.94 -12.15 -3.03
C ALA A 51 16.11 -13.43 -3.10
N ASN A 52 15.83 -13.89 -4.31
CA ASN A 52 14.96 -15.06 -4.50
C ASN A 52 15.50 -16.02 -5.55
N VAL A 53 15.02 -17.24 -5.45
CA VAL A 53 15.24 -18.32 -6.39
C VAL A 53 13.90 -18.72 -6.99
N LYS A 54 13.87 -18.87 -8.31
CA LYS A 54 12.69 -19.23 -9.07
C LYS A 54 12.88 -20.55 -9.77
N PHE A 55 11.93 -21.48 -9.57
CA PHE A 55 11.78 -22.73 -10.30
C PHE A 55 10.59 -22.60 -11.24
N ILE A 56 10.82 -22.73 -12.54
CA ILE A 56 9.81 -22.57 -13.57
C ILE A 56 9.56 -23.91 -14.25
N THR A 57 8.29 -24.29 -14.33
CA THR A 57 7.83 -25.39 -15.16
C THR A 57 6.76 -24.88 -16.14
N LYS A 58 6.17 -25.77 -16.94
CA LYS A 58 5.13 -25.39 -17.90
C LYS A 58 3.91 -24.73 -17.24
N ASP A 59 3.47 -25.27 -16.10
CA ASP A 59 2.21 -24.85 -15.47
C ASP A 59 2.37 -24.46 -13.99
N LEU A 60 3.59 -24.54 -13.45
CA LEU A 60 3.86 -24.27 -12.04
C LEU A 60 5.17 -23.50 -11.90
N ASP A 61 5.10 -22.33 -11.28
CA ASP A 61 6.24 -21.53 -10.88
C ASP A 61 6.31 -21.48 -9.35
N ILE A 62 7.51 -21.69 -8.80
CA ILE A 62 7.76 -21.61 -7.36
C ILE A 62 8.86 -20.58 -7.12
N TYR A 63 8.61 -19.64 -6.24
CA TYR A 63 9.55 -18.60 -5.81
C TYR A 63 9.84 -18.79 -4.33
N LEU A 64 11.12 -18.73 -3.96
CA LEU A 64 11.60 -18.87 -2.59
C LEU A 64 12.53 -17.71 -2.25
N GLY A 65 12.28 -17.02 -1.15
CA GLY A 65 13.14 -15.95 -0.66
C GLY A 65 12.46 -14.59 -0.59
N ARG A 66 13.25 -13.52 -0.76
CA ARG A 66 12.75 -12.14 -0.72
C ARG A 66 12.30 -11.71 -2.10
N LEU A 67 10.99 -11.48 -2.23
CA LEU A 67 10.35 -11.16 -3.50
C LEU A 67 9.28 -10.06 -3.35
N ALA A 68 9.08 -9.28 -4.41
CA ALA A 68 7.94 -8.38 -4.46
C ALA A 68 6.68 -9.14 -4.85
N VAL A 69 5.61 -8.85 -4.13
CA VAL A 69 4.29 -9.39 -4.43
C VAL A 69 3.32 -8.24 -4.58
N SER A 70 2.61 -8.21 -5.69
CA SER A 70 1.55 -7.24 -5.94
C SER A 70 0.49 -7.85 -6.81
N PHE A 71 -0.74 -7.55 -6.49
CA PHE A 71 -1.94 -7.86 -7.27
C PHE A 71 -2.80 -6.61 -7.37
N GLY A 72 -3.86 -6.67 -8.14
CA GLY A 72 -4.82 -5.59 -8.28
C GLY A 72 -4.51 -4.59 -9.38
N LYS A 73 -5.49 -3.77 -9.74
CA LYS A 73 -5.47 -2.82 -10.85
C LYS A 73 -5.46 -1.35 -10.44
N PRO A 74 -6.10 -0.92 -9.32
CA PRO A 74 -6.18 0.48 -8.96
C PRO A 74 -4.82 1.14 -8.79
N GLN A 75 -4.75 2.40 -9.22
CA GLN A 75 -3.52 3.20 -9.18
C GLN A 75 -3.35 3.93 -7.85
N PHE A 76 -4.44 4.48 -7.31
CA PHE A 76 -4.39 5.26 -6.07
C PHE A 76 -4.55 4.42 -4.82
N TRP A 77 -5.48 3.45 -4.85
CA TRP A 77 -5.85 2.64 -3.69
C TRP A 77 -6.03 1.18 -4.07
N ASN A 78 -4.94 0.47 -4.26
CA ASN A 78 -4.97 -0.94 -4.60
C ASN A 78 -5.22 -1.78 -3.34
N LEU A 79 -6.43 -2.35 -3.24
CA LEU A 79 -6.84 -3.16 -2.09
C LEU A 79 -6.22 -4.55 -2.08
N PHE A 80 -5.68 -5.01 -3.23
CA PHE A 80 -5.02 -6.31 -3.36
C PHE A 80 -3.49 -6.22 -3.23
N ASP A 81 -2.94 -5.01 -3.09
CA ASP A 81 -1.52 -4.80 -2.85
C ASP A 81 -1.18 -4.80 -1.36
N TYR A 82 -1.33 -5.95 -0.71
CA TYR A 82 -1.14 -6.11 0.74
C TYR A 82 0.31 -6.01 1.19
N TYR A 83 1.22 -6.22 0.29
CA TYR A 83 2.65 -6.23 0.59
C TYR A 83 3.34 -4.92 0.21
N GLY A 84 2.59 -4.05 -0.32
CA GLY A 84 2.58 -2.64 -0.57
C GLY A 84 3.84 -1.90 -0.89
N SER A 85 3.63 -0.87 -1.68
CA SER A 85 4.61 0.20 -1.89
C SER A 85 4.83 0.99 -0.60
N SER A 86 6.03 1.51 -0.44
CA SER A 86 6.25 2.63 0.46
C SER A 86 5.38 3.81 0.03
N TYR A 87 4.73 4.50 0.97
CA TYR A 87 3.96 5.72 0.69
C TYR A 87 4.77 6.82 -0.01
N LEU A 88 6.09 6.75 0.10
CA LEU A 88 7.02 7.74 -0.48
C LEU A 88 7.37 7.45 -1.95
N ASN A 89 7.23 6.22 -2.41
CA ASN A 89 7.52 5.86 -3.78
C ASN A 89 6.59 4.75 -4.25
N GLN A 90 5.52 5.14 -4.96
CA GLN A 90 4.51 4.20 -5.47
C GLN A 90 5.06 3.22 -6.52
N ASP A 91 6.16 3.59 -7.19
CA ASP A 91 6.79 2.76 -8.21
C ASP A 91 7.69 1.67 -7.59
N PHE A 92 8.02 1.82 -6.30
CA PHE A 92 8.87 0.88 -5.60
C PHE A 92 8.07 -0.03 -4.67
N LYS A 93 8.07 -1.34 -4.96
CA LYS A 93 7.45 -2.37 -4.12
C LYS A 93 8.52 -3.09 -3.33
N SER A 94 8.46 -2.95 -2.01
CA SER A 94 9.39 -3.62 -1.10
C SER A 94 9.25 -5.13 -1.17
N GLY A 95 10.37 -5.83 -1.06
CA GLY A 95 10.39 -7.28 -0.96
C GLY A 95 9.90 -7.78 0.39
N ILE A 96 9.27 -8.94 0.39
CA ILE A 96 8.90 -9.69 1.58
C ILE A 96 9.55 -11.08 1.54
N ASP A 97 9.84 -11.66 2.68
CA ASP A 97 10.32 -13.04 2.75
C ASP A 97 9.13 -13.99 2.66
N ALA A 98 9.07 -14.73 1.56
CA ALA A 98 7.92 -15.55 1.22
C ALA A 98 8.29 -16.79 0.39
N VAL A 99 7.36 -17.73 0.41
CA VAL A 99 7.20 -18.78 -0.59
C VAL A 99 5.99 -18.42 -1.42
N ARG A 100 6.16 -18.31 -2.74
CA ARG A 100 5.06 -18.08 -3.68
C ARG A 100 4.99 -19.24 -4.66
N ILE A 101 3.79 -19.73 -4.90
CA ILE A 101 3.48 -20.78 -5.85
C ILE A 101 2.42 -20.25 -6.80
N ASP A 102 2.74 -20.21 -8.08
CA ASP A 102 1.82 -19.82 -9.15
C ASP A 102 1.49 -21.04 -9.98
N LYS A 103 0.22 -21.43 -10.02
CA LYS A 103 -0.30 -22.53 -10.83
C LYS A 103 -1.20 -22.01 -11.94
N SER A 104 -0.85 -22.31 -13.17
CA SER A 104 -1.71 -22.05 -14.32
C SER A 104 -2.61 -23.25 -14.58
N PHE A 105 -3.91 -23.01 -14.75
CA PHE A 105 -4.89 -24.04 -15.15
C PHE A 105 -5.17 -23.97 -16.66
N SER A 106 -5.10 -22.76 -17.20
CA SER A 106 -5.22 -22.47 -18.62
C SER A 106 -4.42 -21.20 -18.96
N ASN A 107 -4.46 -20.76 -20.21
CA ASN A 107 -3.87 -19.46 -20.59
C ASN A 107 -4.53 -18.26 -19.91
N PHE A 108 -5.75 -18.43 -19.40
CA PHE A 108 -6.59 -17.36 -18.86
C PHE A 108 -7.01 -17.61 -17.42
N SER A 109 -6.55 -18.68 -16.77
CA SER A 109 -6.94 -18.98 -15.39
C SER A 109 -5.81 -19.61 -14.60
N GLY A 110 -5.79 -19.34 -13.30
CA GLY A 110 -4.78 -19.88 -12.41
C GLY A 110 -5.04 -19.55 -10.94
N ALA A 111 -4.06 -19.93 -10.13
CA ALA A 111 -4.05 -19.63 -8.70
C ALA A 111 -2.67 -19.25 -8.23
N ASN A 112 -2.62 -18.35 -7.24
CA ASN A 112 -1.43 -17.96 -6.53
C ASN A 112 -1.58 -18.34 -5.06
N ILE A 113 -0.57 -18.96 -4.49
CA ILE A 113 -0.46 -19.27 -3.07
C ILE A 113 0.78 -18.57 -2.55
N ILE A 114 0.64 -17.82 -1.46
CA ILE A 114 1.76 -17.16 -0.81
C ILE A 114 1.74 -17.49 0.66
N VAL A 115 2.90 -17.90 1.15
CA VAL A 115 3.17 -18.08 2.58
C VAL A 115 4.31 -17.14 2.94
N ASN A 116 4.06 -16.22 3.86
CA ASN A 116 5.01 -15.17 4.23
C ASN A 116 5.08 -14.98 5.73
N LYS A 117 6.13 -14.32 6.19
CA LYS A 117 6.18 -13.82 7.55
C LYS A 117 5.15 -12.71 7.72
N MET A 118 4.37 -12.75 8.80
CA MET A 118 3.43 -11.69 9.12
C MET A 118 4.09 -10.56 9.90
N LYS A 119 3.52 -9.39 9.77
CA LYS A 119 3.89 -8.23 10.57
C LYS A 119 3.58 -8.52 12.04
N LYS A 120 4.59 -8.31 12.91
CA LYS A 120 4.36 -8.26 14.35
C LYS A 120 3.94 -6.85 14.74
N TYR A 121 2.80 -6.73 15.40
CA TYR A 121 2.44 -5.52 16.14
C TYR A 121 2.91 -5.64 17.56
N ASN A 122 3.38 -4.55 18.14
CA ASN A 122 3.68 -4.55 19.56
C ASN A 122 2.38 -4.81 20.35
N ASP A 123 2.43 -5.71 21.30
CA ASP A 123 1.28 -6.03 22.17
C ASP A 123 0.85 -4.85 23.01
N THR A 124 1.79 -3.99 23.33
CA THR A 124 1.56 -2.72 24.01
C THR A 124 2.36 -1.63 23.30
N GLY A 125 1.75 -0.49 23.08
CA GLY A 125 2.39 0.66 22.47
C GLY A 125 1.96 1.97 23.12
N SER A 126 2.84 2.96 23.12
CA SER A 126 2.43 4.33 23.40
C SER A 126 2.15 5.02 22.06
N TYR A 127 0.99 5.58 21.95
CA TYR A 127 0.51 6.21 20.73
C TYR A 127 1.18 7.56 20.45
N LEU A 128 1.66 8.23 21.47
CA LEU A 128 2.36 9.51 21.39
C LEU A 128 3.64 9.42 22.21
N GLU A 129 4.77 9.50 21.57
CA GLU A 129 6.05 9.43 22.23
C GLU A 129 6.31 10.57 23.23
N ASN A 130 5.57 11.67 23.22
CA ASN A 130 5.99 12.83 23.98
C ASN A 130 4.96 13.65 24.77
N THR A 131 3.63 13.40 24.74
CA THR A 131 2.74 14.31 25.50
C THR A 131 1.48 13.73 26.13
N LEU A 132 0.94 12.64 25.65
CA LEU A 132 -0.20 11.94 26.25
C LEU A 132 -0.09 10.47 25.87
N ALA A 133 0.74 9.73 26.60
CA ALA A 133 0.91 8.31 26.38
C ALA A 133 -0.40 7.55 26.59
N GLN A 134 -1.23 7.49 25.57
CA GLN A 134 -2.33 6.55 25.55
C GLN A 134 -1.76 5.20 25.15
N SER A 135 -1.59 4.32 26.11
CA SER A 135 -1.23 2.95 25.86
C SER A 135 -2.42 2.21 25.26
N TYR A 136 -2.17 1.42 24.23
CA TYR A 136 -3.15 0.46 23.74
C TYR A 136 -2.69 -0.96 24.07
N GLN A 137 -3.64 -1.84 24.29
CA GLN A 137 -3.38 -3.25 24.53
C GLN A 137 -4.01 -4.07 23.40
N ARG A 138 -3.19 -4.90 22.77
CA ARG A 138 -3.67 -5.89 21.81
C ARG A 138 -4.03 -7.18 22.54
N ILE A 139 -5.20 -7.71 22.22
CA ILE A 139 -5.66 -9.03 22.69
C ILE A 139 -5.93 -9.87 21.43
N GLY A 140 -5.15 -10.91 21.24
CA GLY A 140 -5.29 -11.83 20.11
C GLY A 140 -4.15 -12.84 20.03
N LEU A 141 -4.25 -13.76 19.09
CA LEU A 141 -3.21 -14.75 18.85
C LEU A 141 -2.07 -14.11 18.04
N GLU A 142 -0.86 -14.18 18.56
CA GLU A 142 0.32 -13.87 17.74
C GLU A 142 0.38 -14.86 16.57
N ARG A 143 0.32 -14.31 15.36
CA ARG A 143 0.54 -15.07 14.14
C ARG A 143 1.86 -14.63 13.53
N GLU A 144 2.74 -15.59 13.30
CA GLU A 144 4.04 -15.31 12.68
C GLU A 144 4.03 -15.60 11.19
N VAL A 145 3.10 -16.44 10.74
CA VAL A 145 3.01 -16.90 9.35
C VAL A 145 1.69 -16.45 8.73
N GLY A 146 1.79 -15.72 7.63
CA GLY A 146 0.69 -15.29 6.79
C GLY A 146 0.45 -16.27 5.65
N PHE A 147 -0.79 -16.31 5.20
CA PHE A 147 -1.23 -17.10 4.05
C PHE A 147 -2.10 -16.25 3.15
N LEU A 148 -1.85 -16.31 1.85
CA LEU A 148 -2.70 -15.72 0.81
C LEU A 148 -2.97 -16.76 -0.26
N LEU A 149 -4.24 -16.88 -0.63
CA LEU A 149 -4.70 -17.64 -1.78
C LEU A 149 -5.46 -16.69 -2.71
N ARG A 150 -5.07 -16.65 -3.98
CA ARG A 150 -5.78 -15.91 -5.03
C ARG A 150 -6.08 -16.86 -6.18
N GLY A 151 -7.34 -16.96 -6.57
CA GLY A 151 -7.77 -17.59 -7.83
C GLY A 151 -8.16 -16.52 -8.83
N TYR A 152 -7.81 -16.68 -10.09
CA TYR A 152 -8.16 -15.74 -11.15
C TYR A 152 -8.57 -16.42 -12.44
N THR A 153 -9.39 -15.74 -13.21
CA THR A 153 -9.81 -16.18 -14.55
C THR A 153 -10.22 -15.00 -15.41
N SER A 154 -10.07 -15.13 -16.72
CA SER A 154 -10.59 -14.19 -17.71
C SER A 154 -11.72 -14.85 -18.50
N ILE A 155 -12.86 -14.17 -18.60
CA ILE A 155 -14.06 -14.63 -19.32
C ILE A 155 -14.59 -13.47 -20.16
N ASN A 156 -14.68 -13.64 -21.47
CA ASN A 156 -15.16 -12.61 -22.41
C ASN A 156 -14.45 -11.25 -22.19
N ASP A 157 -13.12 -11.28 -22.20
CA ASP A 157 -12.25 -10.11 -22.02
C ASP A 157 -12.45 -9.35 -20.70
N THR A 158 -13.03 -10.02 -19.71
CA THR A 158 -13.18 -9.51 -18.36
C THR A 158 -12.42 -10.40 -17.38
N ASP A 159 -11.54 -9.80 -16.61
CA ASP A 159 -10.73 -10.47 -15.58
C ASP A 159 -11.49 -10.49 -14.27
N TYR A 160 -11.46 -11.62 -13.60
CA TYR A 160 -12.03 -11.85 -12.27
C TYR A 160 -10.98 -12.45 -11.36
N ALA A 161 -10.94 -11.99 -10.11
CA ALA A 161 -10.14 -12.66 -9.09
C ALA A 161 -10.87 -12.72 -7.74
N LEU A 162 -10.65 -13.82 -7.04
CA LEU A 162 -11.03 -14.02 -5.64
C LEU A 162 -9.78 -14.17 -4.81
N LEU A 163 -9.76 -13.55 -3.65
CA LEU A 163 -8.64 -13.56 -2.75
C LEU A 163 -9.11 -13.93 -1.33
N TYR A 164 -8.33 -14.77 -0.67
CA TYR A 164 -8.41 -15.02 0.76
C TYR A 164 -7.03 -14.78 1.38
N LYS A 165 -6.98 -14.07 2.50
CA LYS A 165 -5.73 -13.79 3.20
C LYS A 165 -5.92 -13.86 4.71
N THR A 166 -4.90 -14.35 5.40
CA THR A 166 -4.80 -14.17 6.85
C THR A 166 -4.06 -12.87 7.14
N GLU A 167 -4.66 -12.01 7.94
CA GLU A 167 -4.08 -10.78 8.46
C GLU A 167 -3.71 -10.96 9.93
N PRO A 168 -2.77 -10.16 10.47
CA PRO A 168 -2.51 -10.16 11.90
C PRO A 168 -3.77 -9.89 12.72
N GLU A 169 -4.68 -9.08 12.18
CA GLU A 169 -5.92 -8.65 12.81
C GLU A 169 -7.09 -9.62 12.59
N GLY A 170 -7.02 -10.46 11.56
CA GLY A 170 -8.16 -11.30 11.21
C GLY A 170 -8.00 -12.09 9.92
N ARG A 171 -9.11 -12.23 9.23
CA ARG A 171 -9.21 -12.92 7.94
C ARG A 171 -9.84 -11.99 6.93
N LEU A 172 -9.26 -11.89 5.77
CA LEU A 172 -9.72 -11.02 4.71
C LEU A 172 -10.11 -11.85 3.49
N VAL A 173 -11.22 -11.47 2.87
CA VAL A 173 -11.59 -11.91 1.52
C VAL A 173 -11.65 -10.70 0.60
N GLY A 174 -11.34 -10.92 -0.67
CA GLY A 174 -11.39 -9.89 -1.70
C GLY A 174 -11.97 -10.44 -3.01
N PHE A 175 -12.60 -9.55 -3.75
CA PHE A 175 -13.07 -9.79 -5.11
C PHE A 175 -12.62 -8.64 -6.02
N GLU A 176 -12.14 -8.98 -7.19
CA GLU A 176 -11.70 -8.05 -8.24
C GLU A 176 -12.44 -8.38 -9.53
N VAL A 177 -12.84 -7.34 -10.23
CA VAL A 177 -13.29 -7.41 -11.62
C VAL A 177 -12.64 -6.28 -12.41
N ASP A 178 -12.15 -6.58 -13.61
CA ASP A 178 -11.53 -5.64 -14.55
C ASP A 178 -11.95 -6.00 -15.97
N GLY A 179 -12.53 -5.05 -16.69
CA GLY A 179 -13.01 -5.28 -18.05
C GLY A 179 -13.18 -3.98 -18.82
N GLU A 180 -13.52 -4.12 -20.10
CA GLU A 180 -13.70 -2.99 -21.00
C GLU A 180 -15.14 -2.89 -21.50
N ILE A 181 -15.66 -1.67 -21.53
CA ILE A 181 -16.90 -1.31 -22.21
C ILE A 181 -16.56 -0.33 -23.32
N GLY A 182 -16.51 -0.83 -24.55
CA GLY A 182 -15.98 -0.08 -25.68
C GLY A 182 -14.47 0.14 -25.51
N SER A 183 -14.04 1.40 -25.39
CA SER A 183 -12.64 1.77 -25.14
C SER A 183 -12.38 2.22 -23.70
N VAL A 184 -13.37 2.08 -22.82
CA VAL A 184 -13.28 2.48 -21.43
C VAL A 184 -13.01 1.24 -20.59
N ASN A 185 -11.88 1.22 -19.91
CA ASN A 185 -11.59 0.17 -18.91
C ASN A 185 -12.26 0.56 -17.58
N ILE A 186 -12.96 -0.40 -16.99
CA ILE A 186 -13.65 -0.25 -15.71
C ILE A 186 -13.20 -1.39 -14.81
N TYR A 187 -12.78 -1.06 -13.60
CA TYR A 187 -12.35 -2.04 -12.61
C TYR A 187 -12.95 -1.75 -11.24
N ASN A 188 -13.13 -2.82 -10.47
CA ASN A 188 -13.62 -2.73 -9.11
C ASN A 188 -12.90 -3.74 -8.22
N GLU A 189 -12.44 -3.29 -7.08
CA GLU A 189 -11.90 -4.13 -6.00
C GLU A 189 -12.74 -3.97 -4.75
N ILE A 190 -13.08 -5.08 -4.14
CA ILE A 190 -13.85 -5.16 -2.90
C ILE A 190 -13.10 -6.02 -1.92
N THR A 191 -13.00 -5.59 -0.67
CA THR A 191 -12.43 -6.40 0.41
C THR A 191 -13.30 -6.34 1.66
N TYR A 192 -13.34 -7.45 2.38
CA TYR A 192 -13.98 -7.55 3.68
C TYR A 192 -13.06 -8.26 4.66
N LEU A 193 -12.81 -7.64 5.81
CA LEU A 193 -12.04 -8.21 6.90
C LEU A 193 -12.93 -8.59 8.07
N TRP A 194 -12.83 -9.83 8.50
CA TRP A 194 -13.36 -10.30 9.79
C TRP A 194 -12.27 -10.16 10.85
N ALA A 195 -12.42 -9.19 11.72
CA ALA A 195 -11.51 -8.98 12.82
C ALA A 195 -11.63 -10.12 13.85
N THR A 196 -10.54 -10.79 14.16
CA THR A 196 -10.47 -11.85 15.18
C THR A 196 -9.76 -11.38 16.45
N ASP A 197 -8.87 -10.40 16.31
CA ASP A 197 -8.13 -9.80 17.41
C ASP A 197 -8.85 -8.55 17.92
N LYS A 198 -8.41 -8.05 19.06
CA LYS A 198 -8.93 -6.82 19.66
C LYS A 198 -7.76 -5.90 20.00
N ILE A 199 -7.91 -4.63 19.66
CA ILE A 199 -7.02 -3.58 20.15
C ILE A 199 -7.86 -2.67 21.04
N LEU A 200 -7.58 -2.66 22.32
CA LEU A 200 -8.28 -1.86 23.32
C LEU A 200 -7.45 -0.62 23.66
N MET A 201 -8.11 0.51 23.73
CA MET A 201 -7.52 1.75 24.23
C MET A 201 -8.01 2.04 25.64
N PRO A 202 -7.12 2.26 26.61
CA PRO A 202 -7.49 2.81 27.90
C PRO A 202 -7.75 4.33 27.77
N GLY A 203 -8.68 4.85 28.55
CA GLY A 203 -8.97 6.27 28.63
C GLY A 203 -10.33 6.68 28.07
N SER A 204 -10.43 7.88 27.52
CA SER A 204 -11.68 8.48 27.04
C SER A 204 -12.30 7.74 25.85
N TYR A 205 -11.52 6.98 25.11
CA TYR A 205 -12.00 6.09 24.06
C TYR A 205 -12.06 4.65 24.58
N GLN A 206 -13.22 4.26 25.07
CA GLN A 206 -13.48 2.88 25.49
C GLN A 206 -14.07 2.11 24.29
N GLY A 207 -13.23 1.39 23.56
CA GLY A 207 -13.70 0.61 22.44
C GLY A 207 -12.63 -0.27 21.80
N ASN A 208 -13.08 -1.26 21.04
CA ASN A 208 -12.19 -2.04 20.19
C ASN A 208 -11.89 -1.24 18.90
N LEU A 209 -10.62 -0.95 18.66
CA LEU A 209 -10.17 -0.28 17.43
C LEU A 209 -10.28 -1.18 16.20
N LEU A 210 -10.17 -2.51 16.40
CA LEU A 210 -10.39 -3.49 15.37
C LEU A 210 -11.86 -3.85 15.27
N LYS A 211 -12.42 -3.62 14.10
CA LYS A 211 -13.78 -4.01 13.74
C LYS A 211 -13.75 -4.72 12.40
N ASN A 212 -14.77 -5.50 12.12
CA ASN A 212 -14.99 -5.92 10.74
C ASN A 212 -15.12 -4.69 9.86
N TYR A 213 -14.46 -4.70 8.70
CA TYR A 213 -14.55 -3.59 7.78
C TYR A 213 -14.66 -4.04 6.34
N PHE A 214 -15.24 -3.16 5.56
CA PHE A 214 -15.42 -3.27 4.13
C PHE A 214 -14.71 -2.11 3.44
N MET A 215 -14.00 -2.40 2.36
CA MET A 215 -13.43 -1.42 1.48
C MET A 215 -13.81 -1.73 0.04
N ASN A 216 -14.02 -0.69 -0.74
CA ASN A 216 -14.31 -0.79 -2.16
C ASN A 216 -13.58 0.29 -2.93
N VAL A 217 -12.94 -0.07 -4.03
CA VAL A 217 -12.39 0.86 -5.02
C VAL A 217 -13.08 0.60 -6.35
N LEU A 218 -13.68 1.65 -6.90
CA LEU A 218 -14.19 1.67 -8.26
C LEU A 218 -13.32 2.61 -9.08
N GLY A 219 -12.84 2.15 -10.23
CA GLY A 219 -11.98 2.93 -11.12
C GLY A 219 -12.43 2.86 -12.57
N ILE A 220 -12.13 3.93 -13.27
CA ILE A 220 -12.33 4.10 -14.72
C ILE A 220 -11.03 4.61 -15.32
N ASN A 221 -10.60 3.99 -16.41
CA ASN A 221 -9.42 4.40 -17.15
C ASN A 221 -9.77 4.53 -18.63
N TYR A 222 -9.39 5.66 -19.23
CA TYR A 222 -9.58 5.89 -20.64
C TYR A 222 -8.37 6.59 -21.25
N ARG A 223 -7.91 6.08 -22.41
CA ARG A 223 -6.84 6.70 -23.18
C ARG A 223 -7.41 7.28 -24.47
N PHE A 224 -7.25 8.58 -24.64
CA PHE A 224 -7.64 9.32 -25.84
C PHE A 224 -6.63 9.13 -26.98
N ASN A 225 -7.07 9.35 -28.21
CA ASN A 225 -6.20 9.24 -29.39
C ASN A 225 -5.06 10.27 -29.42
N ASN A 226 -5.16 11.35 -28.64
CA ASN A 226 -4.14 12.39 -28.50
C ASN A 226 -3.10 12.10 -27.40
N ASN A 227 -2.94 10.85 -26.99
CA ASN A 227 -2.01 10.41 -25.94
C ASN A 227 -2.35 10.90 -24.50
N LEU A 228 -3.51 11.50 -24.29
CA LEU A 228 -4.01 11.79 -22.95
C LEU A 228 -4.63 10.53 -22.36
N GLN A 229 -4.20 10.13 -21.18
CA GLN A 229 -4.85 9.10 -20.38
C GLN A 229 -5.48 9.75 -19.14
N ILE A 230 -6.69 9.36 -18.84
CA ILE A 230 -7.44 9.81 -17.65
C ILE A 230 -7.80 8.57 -16.84
N ILE A 231 -7.46 8.59 -15.55
CA ILE A 231 -7.89 7.60 -14.58
C ILE A 231 -8.66 8.32 -13.48
N VAL A 232 -9.82 7.79 -13.12
CA VAL A 232 -10.63 8.27 -11.99
C VAL A 232 -10.93 7.11 -11.08
N GLU A 233 -10.65 7.26 -9.80
CA GLU A 233 -10.92 6.24 -8.78
C GLU A 233 -11.72 6.83 -7.63
N HIS A 234 -12.56 6.00 -7.02
CA HIS A 234 -13.24 6.30 -5.78
C HIS A 234 -13.03 5.16 -4.78
N LEU A 235 -12.50 5.50 -3.62
CA LEU A 235 -12.37 4.60 -2.47
C LEU A 235 -13.49 4.85 -1.47
N PHE A 236 -14.18 3.79 -1.08
CA PHE A 236 -14.99 3.73 0.12
C PHE A 236 -14.28 2.88 1.19
N ASN A 237 -14.17 3.40 2.41
CA ASN A 237 -13.54 2.74 3.55
C ASN A 237 -14.45 2.82 4.78
N SER A 238 -15.08 1.73 5.16
CA SER A 238 -16.01 1.70 6.30
C SER A 238 -15.36 1.93 7.68
N LEU A 239 -14.02 1.91 7.75
CA LEU A 239 -13.27 2.31 8.95
C LEU A 239 -12.98 3.80 9.00
N GLY A 240 -13.12 4.51 7.88
CA GLY A 240 -13.00 5.95 7.83
C GLY A 240 -14.13 6.59 8.63
N ASN A 241 -13.83 7.63 9.40
CA ASN A 241 -14.86 8.30 10.18
C ASN A 241 -14.46 9.74 10.47
N SER A 242 -15.25 10.68 9.97
CA SER A 242 -15.11 12.10 10.25
C SER A 242 -15.49 12.47 11.70
N ASN A 243 -16.34 11.66 12.34
CA ASN A 243 -16.87 11.96 13.68
C ASN A 243 -15.98 11.43 14.82
N ASN A 244 -15.01 10.55 14.51
CA ASN A 244 -14.06 10.04 15.50
C ASN A 244 -12.66 9.98 14.89
N LEU A 245 -12.09 11.14 14.64
CA LEU A 245 -10.75 11.32 14.07
C LEU A 245 -9.68 10.61 14.90
N ASP A 246 -9.84 10.54 16.21
CA ASP A 246 -8.89 9.89 17.09
C ASP A 246 -8.74 8.39 16.79
N ALA A 247 -9.87 7.69 16.69
CA ALA A 247 -9.85 6.27 16.37
C ALA A 247 -9.32 6.00 14.95
N SER A 248 -9.69 6.86 13.98
CA SER A 248 -9.22 6.75 12.61
C SER A 248 -7.72 7.00 12.50
N ASN A 249 -7.21 8.01 13.18
CA ASN A 249 -5.78 8.31 13.26
C ASN A 249 -4.98 7.15 13.86
N ILE A 250 -5.47 6.55 14.93
CA ILE A 250 -4.80 5.42 15.58
C ILE A 250 -4.76 4.22 14.63
N ARG A 251 -5.87 3.91 13.94
CA ARG A 251 -5.91 2.84 12.94
C ARG A 251 -4.92 3.09 11.81
N TYR A 252 -4.92 4.30 11.27
CA TYR A 252 -4.01 4.69 10.19
C TYR A 252 -2.54 4.56 10.59
N LYS A 253 -2.13 5.16 11.70
CA LYS A 253 -0.75 5.09 12.21
C LYS A 253 -0.28 3.68 12.54
N ASN A 254 -1.18 2.82 12.99
CA ASN A 254 -0.88 1.42 13.24
C ASN A 254 -0.98 0.56 11.96
N GLY A 255 -1.31 1.17 10.82
CA GLY A 255 -1.45 0.48 9.55
C GLY A 255 -2.67 -0.45 9.49
N LEU A 256 -3.67 -0.22 10.34
CA LEU A 256 -4.95 -0.95 10.36
C LEU A 256 -5.94 -0.41 9.34
N SER A 257 -5.69 0.77 8.81
CA SER A 257 -6.47 1.40 7.76
C SER A 257 -5.53 2.08 6.78
N SER A 258 -5.84 2.05 5.50
CA SER A 258 -5.09 2.76 4.44
C SER A 258 -5.49 4.22 4.31
N SER A 259 -6.54 4.66 5.00
CA SER A 259 -7.07 6.02 4.93
C SER A 259 -7.77 6.41 6.23
N LEU A 260 -7.72 7.71 6.53
CA LEU A 260 -8.48 8.32 7.62
C LEU A 260 -9.95 8.52 7.24
N ASN A 261 -10.21 8.79 5.97
CA ASN A 261 -11.50 9.19 5.45
C ASN A 261 -12.31 7.98 4.95
N GLU A 262 -13.63 8.10 5.01
CA GLU A 262 -14.57 7.11 4.52
C GLU A 262 -14.66 7.15 2.99
N HIS A 263 -14.66 8.36 2.40
CA HIS A 263 -14.75 8.57 0.97
C HIS A 263 -13.58 9.40 0.44
N LEU A 264 -12.86 8.82 -0.51
CA LEU A 264 -11.79 9.51 -1.24
C LEU A 264 -11.99 9.33 -2.73
N SER A 265 -11.68 10.38 -3.50
CA SER A 265 -11.63 10.30 -4.96
C SER A 265 -10.26 10.74 -5.45
N GLY A 266 -9.79 10.07 -6.50
CA GLY A 266 -8.55 10.39 -7.19
C GLY A 266 -8.78 10.57 -8.67
N ILE A 267 -8.03 11.50 -9.26
CA ILE A 267 -7.93 11.69 -10.71
C ILE A 267 -6.47 11.73 -11.10
N SER A 268 -6.10 10.96 -12.13
CA SER A 268 -4.78 11.00 -12.75
C SER A 268 -4.92 11.39 -14.22
N LEU A 269 -4.16 12.38 -14.63
CA LEU A 269 -4.01 12.80 -16.02
C LEU A 269 -2.58 12.51 -16.43
N ASN A 270 -2.37 11.65 -17.41
CA ASN A 270 -1.07 11.32 -17.95
C ASN A 270 -1.04 11.72 -19.42
N TYR A 271 -0.12 12.61 -19.79
CA TYR A 271 0.00 13.12 -21.16
C TYR A 271 1.41 12.90 -21.70
N GLU A 272 1.48 12.15 -22.78
CA GLU A 272 2.70 11.92 -23.53
C GLU A 272 2.87 12.98 -24.60
N PHE A 273 3.66 14.04 -24.32
CA PHE A 273 3.99 15.08 -25.29
C PHE A 273 4.77 14.52 -26.47
N ASN A 274 5.66 13.61 -26.19
CA ASN A 274 6.39 12.74 -27.12
C ASN A 274 7.00 11.57 -26.32
N PRO A 275 7.55 10.52 -26.97
CA PRO A 275 8.07 9.34 -26.28
C PRO A 275 9.15 9.61 -25.21
N LEU A 276 9.81 10.77 -25.26
CA LEU A 276 10.86 11.14 -24.30
C LEU A 276 10.37 12.16 -23.25
N LEU A 277 9.15 12.67 -23.35
CA LEU A 277 8.62 13.68 -22.43
C LEU A 277 7.18 13.35 -22.02
N ILE A 278 6.99 13.05 -20.75
CA ILE A 278 5.72 12.69 -20.15
C ILE A 278 5.39 13.65 -19.02
N GLY A 279 4.18 14.18 -18.99
CA GLY A 279 3.62 14.95 -17.90
C GLY A 279 2.53 14.17 -17.19
N LYS A 280 2.57 14.15 -15.87
CA LYS A 280 1.57 13.51 -15.03
C LYS A 280 1.03 14.50 -14.00
N TYR A 281 -0.28 14.53 -13.85
CA TYR A 281 -0.97 15.26 -12.80
C TYR A 281 -1.88 14.31 -12.05
N ASP A 282 -1.70 14.23 -10.74
CA ASP A 282 -2.54 13.44 -9.84
C ASP A 282 -3.20 14.37 -8.82
N ALA A 283 -4.49 14.20 -8.59
CA ALA A 283 -5.20 14.84 -7.50
C ALA A 283 -5.96 13.81 -6.68
N LYS A 284 -5.94 13.98 -5.35
CA LYS A 284 -6.71 13.18 -4.39
C LYS A 284 -7.55 14.12 -3.54
N ILE A 285 -8.80 13.77 -3.30
CA ILE A 285 -9.77 14.58 -2.57
C ILE A 285 -10.40 13.70 -1.49
N ALA A 286 -10.37 14.16 -0.25
CA ALA A 286 -11.10 13.58 0.88
C ALA A 286 -12.42 14.33 1.07
N TRP A 287 -13.54 13.59 0.99
CA TRP A 287 -14.87 14.22 0.93
C TRP A 287 -15.37 14.73 2.29
N GLN A 288 -14.88 14.16 3.40
CA GLN A 288 -15.37 14.52 4.72
C GLN A 288 -14.81 15.86 5.24
N ASP A 289 -13.57 16.16 4.91
CA ASP A 289 -12.86 17.35 5.39
C ASP A 289 -12.45 18.30 4.27
N SER A 290 -12.80 17.95 3.02
CA SER A 290 -12.44 18.70 1.82
C SER A 290 -10.93 18.92 1.64
N SER A 291 -10.11 18.13 2.32
CA SER A 291 -8.67 18.15 2.09
C SER A 291 -8.33 17.55 0.73
N HIS A 292 -7.33 18.11 0.08
CA HIS A 292 -6.91 17.64 -1.23
C HIS A 292 -5.40 17.76 -1.43
N GLN A 293 -4.88 16.84 -2.21
CA GLN A 293 -3.47 16.76 -2.58
C GLN A 293 -3.36 16.85 -4.10
N HIS A 294 -2.40 17.61 -4.57
CA HIS A 294 -2.07 17.75 -5.98
C HIS A 294 -0.61 17.42 -6.21
N ASN A 295 -0.33 16.53 -7.16
CA ASN A 295 1.03 16.19 -7.58
C ASN A 295 1.16 16.49 -9.07
N LEU A 296 2.19 17.22 -9.43
CA LEU A 296 2.58 17.43 -10.83
C LEU A 296 3.96 16.85 -11.03
N THR A 297 4.14 16.00 -12.03
CA THR A 297 5.41 15.38 -12.37
C THR A 297 5.68 15.54 -13.86
N LEU A 298 6.89 15.94 -14.21
CA LEU A 298 7.40 15.97 -15.57
C LEU A 298 8.61 15.07 -15.65
N THR A 299 8.54 14.05 -16.50
CA THR A 299 9.64 13.10 -16.74
C THR A 299 10.18 13.31 -18.14
N LYS A 300 11.47 13.52 -18.27
CA LYS A 300 12.18 13.64 -19.55
C LYS A 300 13.31 12.62 -19.61
N SER A 301 13.23 11.69 -20.55
CA SER A 301 14.35 10.79 -20.86
C SER A 301 15.44 11.55 -21.61
N ILE A 302 16.63 11.59 -21.04
CA ILE A 302 17.81 12.27 -21.59
C ILE A 302 18.64 11.30 -22.42
N THR A 303 18.79 10.07 -21.92
CA THR A 303 19.43 8.94 -22.61
C THR A 303 18.66 7.66 -22.26
N ASP A 304 19.05 6.54 -22.86
CA ASP A 304 18.44 5.22 -22.58
C ASP A 304 18.52 4.79 -21.10
N ASN A 305 19.42 5.39 -20.32
CA ASN A 305 19.68 5.03 -18.92
C ASN A 305 19.64 6.25 -17.97
N LEU A 306 19.12 7.39 -18.42
CA LEU A 306 19.07 8.60 -17.61
C LEU A 306 17.77 9.37 -17.85
N ASP A 307 16.97 9.49 -16.80
CA ASP A 307 15.77 10.30 -16.77
C ASP A 307 15.96 11.53 -15.86
N PHE A 308 15.44 12.66 -16.30
CA PHE A 308 15.27 13.85 -15.49
C PHE A 308 13.83 13.95 -15.05
N ILE A 309 13.60 14.00 -13.73
CA ILE A 309 12.26 14.07 -13.14
C ILE A 309 12.14 15.37 -12.34
N LEU A 310 11.15 16.19 -12.70
CA LEU A 310 10.77 17.38 -11.95
C LEU A 310 9.37 17.16 -11.36
N GLY A 311 9.22 17.27 -10.04
CA GLY A 311 7.95 17.08 -9.35
C GLY A 311 7.61 18.21 -8.40
N SER A 312 6.31 18.43 -8.19
CA SER A 312 5.77 19.35 -7.20
C SER A 312 4.56 18.71 -6.54
N GLN A 313 4.48 18.80 -5.21
CA GLN A 313 3.33 18.35 -4.42
C GLN A 313 2.78 19.50 -3.60
N ILE A 314 1.47 19.68 -3.65
CA ILE A 314 0.73 20.69 -2.89
C ILE A 314 -0.38 19.98 -2.12
N ASN A 315 -0.40 20.14 -0.80
CA ASN A 315 -1.43 19.64 0.08
C ASN A 315 -2.25 20.83 0.60
N ILE A 316 -3.56 20.74 0.48
CA ILE A 316 -4.51 21.79 0.87
C ILE A 316 -5.57 21.14 1.77
N GLY A 317 -5.81 21.72 2.93
CA GLY A 317 -6.80 21.24 3.89
C GLY A 317 -6.72 22.04 5.18
N ASP A 318 -7.77 21.96 5.98
CA ASP A 318 -7.80 22.57 7.29
C ASP A 318 -6.88 21.81 8.25
N ARG A 319 -6.17 22.54 9.09
CA ARG A 319 -5.46 21.93 10.22
C ARG A 319 -6.50 21.28 11.12
N PRO A 320 -6.25 20.04 11.62
CA PRO A 320 -7.13 19.43 12.61
C PRO A 320 -7.39 20.41 13.76
N ASN A 321 -8.61 20.89 13.88
CA ASN A 321 -9.00 21.75 14.99
C ASN A 321 -8.86 20.95 16.27
N GLY A 322 -8.00 21.43 17.15
CA GLY A 322 -7.60 20.76 18.38
C GLY A 322 -8.74 20.32 19.28
N GLY A 323 -9.29 19.18 19.00
CA GLY A 323 -9.55 18.25 20.09
C GLY A 323 -8.17 17.88 20.65
N ASN A 324 -8.02 17.24 21.75
CA ASN A 324 -6.75 16.92 22.44
C ASN A 324 -5.58 16.35 21.60
N TRP A 325 -5.53 16.61 20.29
CA TRP A 325 -4.63 16.13 19.26
C TRP A 325 -3.69 17.22 18.80
N GLN A 326 -2.73 17.51 19.62
CA GLN A 326 -1.58 18.35 19.23
C GLN A 326 -0.48 17.46 18.65
N ASN A 327 -0.74 16.70 17.61
CA ASN A 327 0.33 15.98 16.93
C ASN A 327 0.70 16.69 15.63
N PRO A 328 1.82 17.42 15.59
CA PRO A 328 2.26 18.14 14.39
C PRO A 328 2.58 17.24 13.20
N ASN A 329 2.76 15.93 13.41
CA ASN A 329 3.06 14.97 12.35
C ASN A 329 1.81 14.50 11.56
N ILE A 330 0.61 14.88 11.97
CA ILE A 330 -0.63 14.64 11.22
C ILE A 330 -0.85 15.72 10.15
N GLN A 331 -0.12 16.85 10.26
CA GLN A 331 -0.30 18.02 9.40
C GLN A 331 0.45 17.95 8.06
N SER A 332 1.22 16.92 7.81
CA SER A 332 2.13 16.85 6.65
C SER A 332 1.85 15.71 5.70
N GLU A 333 0.66 15.10 5.74
CA GLU A 333 0.28 14.08 4.76
C GLU A 333 -0.83 14.57 3.84
#